data_8be20f7f78e4feb55c39d7a4b6a7b173
#
_entry.id   8be20f7f78e4feb55c39d7a4b6a7b173
#
_cell.length_a   1.000
_cell.length_b   1.000
_cell.length_c   1.000
_cell.angle_alpha   90.00
_cell.angle_beta   90.00
_cell.angle_gamma   90.00
#
_symmetry.space_group_name_H-M   'P 1'
#
loop_
_entity.id
_entity.type
_entity.pdbx_description
1 polymer ?
#
loop_
_entity_poly.entity_id
_entity_poly.type
_entity_poly.pdbx_seq_one_letter_code
_entity_poly.pdbx_strand_id
1 'polypeptide(L)'
;ILVNAIIPLLVMPFAIPLWAKLMDASHIIHFRSLHGWTFVLASAAVTLASYLHSIELLYAGAFLLGVGYAGGTLAWNLGHQDFATAERDADYMAVHVTLNGIRGILAPVAAWALHTWLAPRGHAPLVLVICTVINAIGVLGFMSLRKFVSPTKGAPLPTTAAA
;
A
#
# COMPACT_ATOMS: atom_id res chain seq x y z
N ILE A 1 1.83 -20.39 -4.31
CA ILE A 1 3.17 -19.98 -3.81
C ILE A 1 3.85 -19.10 -4.85
N LEU A 2 4.04 -19.55 -6.12
CA LEU A 2 4.75 -18.81 -7.17
C LEU A 2 4.27 -17.36 -7.30
N VAL A 3 2.98 -17.16 -7.47
CA VAL A 3 2.37 -15.84 -7.71
C VAL A 3 2.43 -14.94 -6.46
N ASN A 4 2.13 -15.48 -5.28
CA ASN A 4 1.95 -14.67 -4.07
C ASN A 4 3.25 -14.44 -3.27
N ALA A 5 4.31 -15.20 -3.55
CA ALA A 5 5.56 -15.11 -2.83
C ALA A 5 6.78 -14.97 -3.76
N ILE A 6 7.00 -15.89 -4.68
CA ILE A 6 8.25 -15.95 -5.44
C ILE A 6 8.37 -14.75 -6.38
N ILE A 7 7.37 -14.49 -7.21
CA ILE A 7 7.41 -13.36 -8.16
C ILE A 7 7.58 -12.02 -7.43
N PRO A 8 6.76 -11.67 -6.40
CA PRO A 8 6.96 -10.43 -5.67
C PRO A 8 8.35 -10.31 -5.05
N LEU A 9 8.87 -11.36 -4.43
CA LEU A 9 10.19 -11.33 -3.82
C LEU A 9 11.33 -11.14 -4.83
N LEU A 10 11.22 -11.71 -6.03
CA LEU A 10 12.20 -11.52 -7.10
C LEU A 10 12.17 -10.10 -7.69
N VAL A 11 11.01 -9.46 -7.72
CA VAL A 11 10.85 -8.09 -8.25
C VAL A 11 11.36 -7.02 -7.28
N MET A 12 11.20 -7.25 -5.97
CA MET A 12 11.54 -6.27 -4.93
C MET A 12 12.94 -5.66 -5.06
N PRO A 13 14.04 -6.45 -5.21
CA PRO A 13 15.40 -5.90 -5.26
C PRO A 13 15.60 -4.89 -6.39
N PHE A 14 14.91 -5.07 -7.50
CA PHE A 14 15.00 -4.17 -8.67
C PHE A 14 14.15 -2.90 -8.49
N ALA A 15 13.06 -2.98 -7.74
CA ALA A 15 12.17 -1.85 -7.52
C ALA A 15 12.59 -0.97 -6.32
N ILE A 16 13.28 -1.51 -5.32
CA ILE A 16 13.75 -0.75 -4.14
C ILE A 16 14.55 0.50 -4.52
N PRO A 17 15.55 0.47 -5.42
CA PRO A 17 16.34 1.66 -5.74
C PRO A 17 15.52 2.79 -6.37
N LEU A 18 14.47 2.44 -7.14
CA LEU A 18 13.58 3.42 -7.75
C LEU A 18 12.72 4.12 -6.69
N TRP A 19 12.16 3.34 -5.76
CA TRP A 19 11.36 3.86 -4.66
C TRP A 19 12.20 4.64 -3.64
N ALA A 20 13.45 4.23 -3.38
CA ALA A 20 14.36 4.95 -2.49
C ALA A 20 14.62 6.37 -2.98
N LYS A 21 14.91 6.55 -4.29
CA LYS A 21 15.09 7.88 -4.88
C LYS A 21 13.87 8.79 -4.69
N LEU A 22 12.66 8.23 -4.87
CA LEU A 22 11.43 8.99 -4.68
C LEU A 22 11.22 9.34 -3.20
N MET A 23 11.51 8.41 -2.30
CA MET A 23 11.35 8.59 -0.86
C MET A 23 12.32 9.62 -0.29
N ASP A 24 13.55 9.66 -0.79
CA ASP A 24 14.55 10.65 -0.38
C ASP A 24 14.17 12.07 -0.83
N ALA A 25 13.50 12.19 -1.97
CA ALA A 25 13.12 13.47 -2.56
C ALA A 25 11.78 14.02 -2.06
N SER A 26 10.89 13.17 -1.54
CA SER A 26 9.50 13.54 -1.24
C SER A 26 9.08 13.22 0.19
N HIS A 27 8.14 14.03 0.72
CA HIS A 27 7.47 13.73 1.99
C HIS A 27 6.66 12.42 1.87
N ILE A 28 6.58 11.63 2.94
CA ILE A 28 5.93 10.31 2.97
C ILE A 28 4.48 10.32 2.44
N ILE A 29 3.73 11.39 2.67
CA ILE A 29 2.36 11.54 2.15
C ILE A 29 2.36 11.56 0.62
N HIS A 30 3.28 12.31 -0.01
CA HIS A 30 3.44 12.34 -1.46
C HIS A 30 3.92 11.00 -2.00
N PHE A 31 4.89 10.38 -1.33
CA PHE A 31 5.35 9.05 -1.64
C PHE A 31 4.19 8.05 -1.61
N ARG A 32 3.44 7.97 -0.51
CA ARG A 32 2.32 7.04 -0.33
C ARG A 32 1.20 7.24 -1.33
N SER A 33 0.92 8.50 -1.69
CA SER A 33 -0.11 8.82 -2.68
C SER A 33 0.21 8.33 -4.09
N LEU A 34 1.49 8.18 -4.45
CA LEU A 34 1.92 7.59 -5.72
C LEU A 34 2.12 6.09 -5.59
N HIS A 35 2.91 5.67 -4.60
CA HIS A 35 3.23 4.27 -4.34
C HIS A 35 1.97 3.41 -4.13
N GLY A 36 0.95 3.94 -3.44
CA GLY A 36 -0.28 3.20 -3.15
C GLY A 36 -1.02 2.69 -4.40
N TRP A 37 -0.86 3.36 -5.54
CA TRP A 37 -1.44 2.90 -6.80
C TRP A 37 -0.90 1.56 -7.28
N THR A 38 0.33 1.18 -6.90
CA THR A 38 0.85 -0.16 -7.22
C THR A 38 0.01 -1.27 -6.61
N PHE A 39 -0.47 -1.07 -5.37
CA PHE A 39 -1.37 -2.03 -4.71
C PHE A 39 -2.78 -2.03 -5.30
N VAL A 40 -3.30 -0.85 -5.70
CA VAL A 40 -4.59 -0.76 -6.39
C VAL A 40 -4.53 -1.50 -7.72
N LEU A 41 -3.49 -1.26 -8.53
CA LEU A 41 -3.30 -1.92 -9.82
C LEU A 41 -3.05 -3.42 -9.66
N ALA A 42 -2.25 -3.82 -8.67
CA ALA A 42 -2.01 -5.24 -8.37
C ALA A 42 -3.31 -5.96 -7.98
N SER A 43 -4.09 -5.40 -7.05
CA SER A 43 -5.36 -5.99 -6.63
C SER A 43 -6.41 -5.97 -7.75
N ALA A 44 -6.45 -4.92 -8.58
CA ALA A 44 -7.32 -4.87 -9.76
C ALA A 44 -6.93 -5.94 -10.79
N ALA A 45 -5.65 -6.14 -11.06
CA ALA A 45 -5.17 -7.17 -11.99
C ALA A 45 -5.54 -8.58 -11.49
N VAL A 46 -5.35 -8.87 -10.19
CA VAL A 46 -5.75 -10.15 -9.58
C VAL A 46 -7.29 -10.32 -9.61
N THR A 47 -8.03 -9.25 -9.37
CA THR A 47 -9.50 -9.26 -9.47
C THR A 47 -9.94 -9.61 -10.90
N LEU A 48 -9.40 -8.92 -11.89
CA LEU A 48 -9.69 -9.20 -13.31
C LEU A 48 -9.26 -10.62 -13.72
N ALA A 49 -8.10 -11.06 -13.25
CA ALA A 49 -7.63 -12.44 -13.48
C ALA A 49 -8.64 -13.47 -12.99
N SER A 50 -9.26 -13.22 -11.82
CA SER A 50 -10.28 -14.11 -11.25
C SER A 50 -11.56 -14.18 -12.08
N TYR A 51 -11.99 -13.06 -12.69
CA TYR A 51 -13.19 -13.03 -13.55
C TYR A 51 -12.93 -13.54 -14.97
N LEU A 52 -11.76 -13.21 -15.53
CA LEU A 52 -11.40 -13.55 -16.91
C LEU A 52 -10.67 -14.90 -17.01
N HIS A 53 -10.37 -15.55 -15.89
CA HIS A 53 -9.58 -16.78 -15.81
C HIS A 53 -8.22 -16.67 -16.52
N SER A 54 -7.60 -15.46 -16.49
CA SER A 54 -6.34 -15.18 -17.18
C SER A 54 -5.16 -15.34 -16.24
N ILE A 55 -4.24 -16.23 -16.61
CA ILE A 55 -2.98 -16.44 -15.88
C ILE A 55 -2.01 -15.26 -16.08
N GLU A 56 -2.06 -14.61 -17.24
CA GLU A 56 -1.23 -13.46 -17.59
C GLU A 56 -1.52 -12.28 -16.67
N LEU A 57 -2.82 -12.00 -16.44
CA LEU A 57 -3.24 -10.97 -15.49
C LEU A 57 -2.85 -11.29 -14.05
N LEU A 58 -2.85 -12.57 -13.69
CA LEU A 58 -2.41 -13.02 -12.38
C LEU A 58 -0.91 -12.76 -12.18
N TYR A 59 -0.09 -13.05 -13.20
CA TYR A 59 1.35 -12.75 -13.17
C TYR A 59 1.64 -11.25 -13.20
N ALA A 60 0.89 -10.48 -13.97
CA ALA A 60 0.99 -9.02 -13.97
C ALA A 60 0.66 -8.44 -12.58
N GLY A 61 -0.39 -8.94 -11.94
CA GLY A 61 -0.74 -8.58 -10.56
C GLY A 61 0.37 -8.92 -9.56
N ALA A 62 0.98 -10.11 -9.68
CA ALA A 62 2.10 -10.52 -8.84
C ALA A 62 3.35 -9.64 -9.02
N PHE A 63 3.67 -9.26 -10.26
CA PHE A 63 4.74 -8.32 -10.57
C PHE A 63 4.50 -6.95 -9.91
N LEU A 64 3.30 -6.38 -10.12
CA LEU A 64 2.91 -5.10 -9.51
C LEU A 64 2.92 -5.16 -7.98
N LEU A 65 2.54 -6.29 -7.40
CA LEU A 65 2.62 -6.53 -5.97
C LEU A 65 4.07 -6.48 -5.46
N GLY A 66 5.02 -7.04 -6.22
CA GLY A 66 6.45 -6.97 -5.91
C GLY A 66 6.97 -5.54 -5.95
N VAL A 67 6.58 -4.75 -6.96
CA VAL A 67 6.88 -3.33 -7.03
C VAL A 67 6.29 -2.59 -5.82
N GLY A 68 5.05 -2.92 -5.43
CA GLY A 68 4.39 -2.37 -4.25
C GLY A 68 5.10 -2.74 -2.94
N TYR A 69 5.49 -3.99 -2.77
CA TYR A 69 6.21 -4.43 -1.56
C TYR A 69 7.56 -3.73 -1.38
N ALA A 70 8.29 -3.47 -2.48
CA ALA A 70 9.54 -2.73 -2.45
C ALA A 70 9.40 -1.34 -1.84
N GLY A 71 8.45 -0.54 -2.32
CA GLY A 71 8.15 0.78 -1.75
C GLY A 71 7.48 0.67 -0.37
N GLY A 72 6.67 -0.35 -0.15
CA GLY A 72 6.04 -0.64 1.14
C GLY A 72 7.06 -0.87 2.24
N THR A 73 8.12 -1.63 1.97
CA THR A 73 9.21 -1.90 2.93
C THR A 73 9.93 -0.61 3.33
N LEU A 74 10.24 0.26 2.37
CA LEU A 74 10.85 1.56 2.67
C LEU A 74 9.91 2.43 3.51
N ALA A 75 8.65 2.56 3.09
CA ALA A 75 7.66 3.38 3.79
C ALA A 75 7.31 2.83 5.18
N TRP A 76 7.42 1.52 5.39
CA TRP A 76 7.27 0.91 6.70
C TRP A 76 8.37 1.32 7.66
N ASN A 77 9.63 1.21 7.21
CA ASN A 77 10.78 1.41 8.09
C ASN A 77 11.15 2.90 8.28
N LEU A 78 10.88 3.75 7.30
CA LEU A 78 11.37 5.13 7.27
C LEU A 78 10.26 6.19 7.27
N GLY A 79 9.02 5.80 6.95
CA GLY A 79 7.94 6.78 6.72
C GLY A 79 7.52 7.58 7.96
N HIS A 80 7.71 7.07 9.16
CA HIS A 80 7.40 7.77 10.40
C HIS A 80 8.37 8.93 10.69
N GLN A 81 9.60 8.86 10.15
CA GLN A 81 10.64 9.87 10.34
C GLN A 81 10.29 11.26 9.78
N ASP A 82 9.36 11.32 8.82
CA ASP A 82 8.87 12.60 8.29
C ASP A 82 7.97 13.38 9.29
N PHE A 83 7.53 12.72 10.37
CA PHE A 83 6.67 13.29 11.41
C PHE A 83 7.36 13.33 12.78
N ALA A 84 8.33 12.46 13.02
CA ALA A 84 8.98 12.30 14.29
C ALA A 84 10.22 13.19 14.40
N THR A 85 10.45 13.77 15.58
CA THR A 85 11.79 14.25 15.96
C THR A 85 12.65 13.07 16.42
N ALA A 86 13.97 13.23 16.43
CA ALA A 86 14.89 12.17 16.85
C ALA A 86 14.57 11.60 18.24
N GLU A 87 14.10 12.46 19.17
CA GLU A 87 13.75 12.06 20.54
C GLU A 87 12.46 11.25 20.62
N ARG A 88 11.56 11.38 19.62
CA ARG A 88 10.24 10.74 19.61
C ARG A 88 10.09 9.67 18.54
N ASP A 89 11.14 9.33 17.83
CA ASP A 89 11.11 8.36 16.73
C ASP A 89 10.57 7.00 17.19
N ALA A 90 10.99 6.53 18.36
CA ALA A 90 10.53 5.28 18.94
C ALA A 90 9.02 5.27 19.25
N ASP A 91 8.47 6.41 19.72
CA ASP A 91 7.04 6.53 20.04
C ASP A 91 6.19 6.41 18.76
N TYR A 92 6.59 7.12 17.70
CA TYR A 92 5.91 7.06 16.40
C TYR A 92 5.99 5.65 15.79
N MET A 93 7.16 5.01 15.88
CA MET A 93 7.32 3.63 15.41
C MET A 93 6.46 2.65 16.22
N ALA A 94 6.38 2.81 17.54
CA ALA A 94 5.53 1.98 18.39
C ALA A 94 4.04 2.07 18.01
N VAL A 95 3.52 3.29 17.77
CA VAL A 95 2.16 3.50 17.28
C VAL A 95 1.96 2.85 15.92
N HIS A 96 2.90 3.06 15.00
CA HIS A 96 2.85 2.47 13.66
C HIS A 96 2.78 0.94 13.69
N VAL A 97 3.65 0.29 14.45
CA VAL A 97 3.70 -1.18 14.60
C VAL A 97 2.41 -1.70 15.24
N THR A 98 1.92 -1.03 16.29
CA THR A 98 0.67 -1.43 16.98
C THR A 98 -0.52 -1.39 16.03
N LEU A 99 -0.72 -0.29 15.30
CA LEU A 99 -1.82 -0.15 14.34
C LEU A 99 -1.73 -1.18 13.21
N ASN A 100 -0.52 -1.47 12.75
CA ASN A 100 -0.32 -2.52 11.74
C ASN A 100 -0.55 -3.93 12.29
N GLY A 101 -0.22 -4.19 13.56
CA GLY A 101 -0.53 -5.44 14.25
C GLY A 101 -2.03 -5.66 14.34
N ILE A 102 -2.80 -4.65 14.76
CA ILE A 102 -4.27 -4.69 14.81
C ILE A 102 -4.83 -4.98 13.42
N ARG A 103 -4.39 -4.24 12.40
CA ARG A 103 -4.79 -4.48 11.01
C ARG A 103 -4.44 -5.90 10.56
N GLY A 104 -3.24 -6.39 10.92
CA GLY A 104 -2.76 -7.71 10.56
C GLY A 104 -3.62 -8.85 11.10
N ILE A 105 -4.29 -8.63 12.24
CA ILE A 105 -5.25 -9.57 12.82
C ILE A 105 -6.64 -9.40 12.19
N LEU A 106 -7.13 -8.17 12.12
CA LEU A 106 -8.51 -7.90 11.71
C LEU A 106 -8.74 -8.16 10.22
N ALA A 107 -7.79 -7.80 9.35
CA ALA A 107 -7.99 -7.89 7.89
C ALA A 107 -8.14 -9.33 7.39
N PRO A 108 -7.31 -10.32 7.78
CA PRO A 108 -7.50 -11.72 7.37
C PRO A 108 -8.81 -12.31 7.89
N VAL A 109 -9.20 -12.00 9.14
CA VAL A 109 -10.45 -12.47 9.74
C VAL A 109 -11.65 -11.91 8.97
N ALA A 110 -11.65 -10.61 8.69
CA ALA A 110 -12.71 -9.96 7.93
C ALA A 110 -12.80 -10.52 6.49
N ALA A 111 -11.66 -10.70 5.83
CA ALA A 111 -11.60 -11.27 4.49
C ALA A 111 -12.11 -12.72 4.45
N TRP A 112 -11.74 -13.53 5.44
CA TRP A 112 -12.22 -14.90 5.57
C TRP A 112 -13.73 -14.95 5.83
N ALA A 113 -14.23 -14.17 6.77
CA ALA A 113 -15.66 -14.08 7.08
C ALA A 113 -16.48 -13.65 5.84
N LEU A 114 -15.99 -12.65 5.12
CA LEU A 114 -16.61 -12.18 3.88
C LEU A 114 -16.59 -13.26 2.80
N HIS A 115 -15.48 -13.98 2.64
CA HIS A 115 -15.36 -15.07 1.69
C HIS A 115 -16.33 -16.21 2.01
N THR A 116 -16.39 -16.66 3.28
CA THR A 116 -17.30 -17.73 3.70
C THR A 116 -18.77 -17.37 3.53
N TRP A 117 -19.11 -16.09 3.61
CA TRP A 117 -20.46 -15.59 3.37
C TRP A 117 -20.79 -15.47 1.88
N LEU A 118 -19.85 -15.05 1.02
CA LEU A 118 -20.05 -14.80 -0.40
C LEU A 118 -19.89 -16.07 -1.26
N ALA A 119 -18.98 -16.98 -0.91
CA ALA A 119 -18.63 -18.13 -1.74
C ALA A 119 -19.81 -19.07 -1.98
N PRO A 120 -20.66 -19.44 -0.98
CA PRO A 120 -21.83 -20.29 -1.21
C PRO A 120 -22.89 -19.65 -2.10
N ARG A 121 -22.83 -18.33 -2.29
CA ARG A 121 -23.73 -17.54 -3.16
C ARG A 121 -23.20 -17.34 -4.58
N GLY A 122 -22.07 -17.97 -4.91
CA GLY A 122 -21.41 -17.82 -6.22
C GLY A 122 -20.65 -16.49 -6.39
N HIS A 123 -20.45 -15.73 -5.32
CA HIS A 123 -19.87 -14.38 -5.36
C HIS A 123 -18.48 -14.29 -4.71
N ALA A 124 -17.73 -15.38 -4.63
CA ALA A 124 -16.39 -15.40 -4.04
C ALA A 124 -15.44 -14.31 -4.58
N PRO A 125 -15.38 -13.98 -5.88
CA PRO A 125 -14.51 -12.93 -6.40
C PRO A 125 -14.81 -11.51 -5.89
N LEU A 126 -16.02 -11.25 -5.36
CA LEU A 126 -16.36 -9.95 -4.79
C LEU A 126 -15.46 -9.55 -3.61
N VAL A 127 -14.86 -10.51 -2.91
CA VAL A 127 -13.86 -10.22 -1.86
C VAL A 127 -12.70 -9.42 -2.43
N LEU A 128 -12.21 -9.81 -3.61
CA LEU A 128 -11.10 -9.12 -4.30
C LEU A 128 -11.51 -7.72 -4.76
N VAL A 129 -12.74 -7.56 -5.25
CA VAL A 129 -13.29 -6.23 -5.61
C VAL A 129 -13.32 -5.32 -4.39
N ILE A 130 -13.83 -5.80 -3.25
CA ILE A 130 -13.88 -5.04 -2.00
C ILE A 130 -12.48 -4.64 -1.55
N CYS A 131 -11.52 -5.55 -1.58
CA CYS A 131 -10.12 -5.25 -1.26
C CYS A 131 -9.54 -4.17 -2.20
N THR A 132 -9.82 -4.25 -3.50
CA THR A 132 -9.37 -3.24 -4.48
C THR A 132 -9.98 -1.87 -4.18
N VAL A 133 -11.27 -1.80 -3.87
CA VAL A 133 -11.95 -0.56 -3.52
C VAL A 133 -11.39 0.04 -2.22
N ILE A 134 -11.14 -0.78 -1.20
CA ILE A 134 -10.52 -0.31 0.07
C ILE A 134 -9.12 0.24 -0.19
N ASN A 135 -8.31 -0.43 -1.02
CA ASN A 135 -7.00 0.08 -1.41
C ASN A 135 -7.11 1.43 -2.14
N ALA A 136 -8.05 1.58 -3.08
CA ALA A 136 -8.29 2.82 -3.80
C ALA A 136 -8.71 3.97 -2.86
N ILE A 137 -9.63 3.71 -1.94
CA ILE A 137 -10.04 4.69 -0.91
C ILE A 137 -8.83 5.13 -0.07
N GLY A 138 -7.97 4.20 0.32
CA GLY A 138 -6.74 4.51 1.07
C GLY A 138 -5.80 5.43 0.29
N VAL A 139 -5.60 5.18 -1.01
CA VAL A 139 -4.76 6.02 -1.87
C VAL A 139 -5.37 7.41 -2.07
N LEU A 140 -6.68 7.49 -2.32
CA LEU A 140 -7.39 8.76 -2.44
C LEU A 140 -7.32 9.57 -1.13
N GLY A 141 -7.35 8.88 0.03
CA GLY A 141 -7.10 9.51 1.32
C GLY A 141 -5.71 10.14 1.39
N PHE A 142 -4.64 9.43 1.00
CA PHE A 142 -3.30 10.02 0.93
C PHE A 142 -3.21 11.18 -0.07
N MET A 143 -3.88 11.08 -1.22
CA MET A 143 -3.93 12.18 -2.20
C MET A 143 -4.60 13.42 -1.61
N SER A 144 -5.67 13.27 -0.82
CA SER A 144 -6.36 14.40 -0.18
C SER A 144 -5.50 15.09 0.89
N LEU A 145 -4.58 14.36 1.52
CA LEU A 145 -3.65 14.88 2.53
C LEU A 145 -2.45 15.65 1.93
N ARG A 146 -2.19 15.51 0.62
CA ARG A 146 -1.05 16.19 -0.04
C ARG A 146 -1.06 17.71 0.15
N LYS A 147 -2.23 18.32 0.22
CA LYS A 147 -2.39 19.78 0.39
C LYS A 147 -1.89 20.30 1.74
N PHE A 148 -1.73 19.42 2.73
CA PHE A 148 -1.31 19.81 4.09
C PHE A 148 0.19 19.62 4.34
N VAL A 149 0.92 19.05 3.39
CA VAL A 149 2.36 18.80 3.54
C VAL A 149 3.13 19.34 2.34
N SER A 150 4.40 19.72 2.57
CA SER A 150 5.26 20.09 1.46
C SER A 150 5.54 18.88 0.55
N PRO A 151 5.60 19.05 -0.78
CA PRO A 151 5.94 17.96 -1.69
C PRO A 151 7.35 17.43 -1.48
N THR A 152 8.30 18.30 -1.12
CA THR A 152 9.71 17.97 -0.90
C THR A 152 10.03 17.81 0.58
N LYS A 153 10.91 16.88 0.90
CA LYS A 153 11.38 16.63 2.25
C LYS A 153 12.10 17.85 2.81
N GLY A 154 11.75 18.27 4.03
CA GLY A 154 12.38 19.42 4.70
C GLY A 154 11.97 20.81 4.19
N ALA A 155 11.11 20.92 3.18
CA ALA A 155 10.61 22.21 2.73
C ALA A 155 9.51 22.76 3.67
N PRO A 156 9.35 24.09 3.79
CA PRO A 156 8.32 24.71 4.64
C PRO A 156 6.91 24.28 4.19
N LEU A 157 5.97 24.26 5.14
CA LEU A 157 4.57 23.93 4.86
C LEU A 157 3.96 24.90 3.86
N PRO A 158 3.02 24.44 3.00
CA PRO A 158 2.27 25.32 2.11
C PRO A 158 1.50 26.37 2.92
N THR A 159 1.52 27.63 2.46
CA THR A 159 0.88 28.77 3.14
C THR A 159 -0.65 28.63 3.27
N THR A 160 -1.27 27.70 2.55
CA THR A 160 -2.72 27.43 2.59
C THR A 160 -3.18 26.61 3.81
N ALA A 161 -2.26 26.16 4.68
CA ALA A 161 -2.62 25.42 5.89
C ALA A 161 -2.89 26.34 7.11
N ALA A 162 -2.85 27.67 6.94
CA ALA A 162 -3.00 28.66 8.01
C ALA A 162 -4.36 29.42 7.97
N ALA A 163 -5.37 28.90 7.24
CA ALA A 163 -6.70 29.49 7.19
C ALA A 163 -7.76 28.53 7.76
#